data_a466bcc2beb87a8cdd83071b3d867bb2
#
_entry.id   a466bcc2beb87a8cdd83071b3d867bb2
#
_cell.length_a   1.000
_cell.length_b   1.000
_cell.length_c   1.000
_cell.angle_alpha   90.00
_cell.angle_beta   90.00
_cell.angle_gamma   90.00
#
_symmetry.space_group_name_H-M   'P 1'
#
loop_
_entity.id
_entity.type
_entity.pdbx_description
1 polymer ?
#
loop_
_entity_poly.entity_id
_entity_poly.type
_entity_poly.pdbx_seq_one_letter_code
_entity_poly.pdbx_strand_id
1 'polypeptide(L)'
;QRVLIIVPETLQHQWLVEMLRRFNLHFALFDEERCNDFDLDAVNPFTTESLIICSLNWLETHPNRVEQALDAQFDCLIVDEAHHLVWSETSPSAAYLFVEQLARIIPSVLLLTATPEQLGQESHFARLRLLDPERFFDYQTFVKEQEHYQPVVNAVESLLANKALSAVEKNHISDLLLEQDVEPLFKAIA
;
A
#
# COMPACT_ATOMS: atom_id res chain seq x y z
N GLN A 1 -16.75 12.70 5.75
CA GLN A 1 -15.57 11.91 5.41
C GLN A 1 -15.43 11.84 3.89
N ARG A 2 -14.28 12.19 3.35
CA ARG A 2 -13.98 12.23 1.91
C ARG A 2 -13.08 11.06 1.56
N VAL A 3 -13.48 10.25 0.58
CA VAL A 3 -12.75 9.04 0.19
C VAL A 3 -12.42 9.05 -1.29
N LEU A 4 -11.15 8.80 -1.61
CA LEU A 4 -10.68 8.58 -2.97
C LEU A 4 -10.31 7.10 -3.13
N ILE A 5 -10.95 6.43 -4.10
CA ILE A 5 -10.62 5.06 -4.49
C ILE A 5 -9.96 5.10 -5.87
N ILE A 6 -8.75 4.59 -5.96
CA ILE A 6 -8.00 4.45 -7.21
C ILE A 6 -7.95 2.97 -7.58
N VAL A 7 -8.43 2.63 -8.76
CA VAL A 7 -8.55 1.24 -9.23
C VAL A 7 -8.05 1.12 -10.68
N PRO A 8 -7.73 -0.09 -11.18
CA PRO A 8 -7.62 -0.32 -12.62
C PRO A 8 -8.92 0.05 -13.34
N GLU A 9 -8.82 0.59 -14.55
CA GLU A 9 -9.97 1.04 -15.34
C GLU A 9 -11.05 -0.05 -15.47
N THR A 10 -10.64 -1.30 -15.66
CA THR A 10 -11.54 -2.45 -15.79
C THR A 10 -12.36 -2.75 -14.54
N LEU A 11 -11.94 -2.30 -13.36
CA LEU A 11 -12.60 -2.57 -12.07
C LEU A 11 -13.49 -1.42 -11.58
N GLN A 12 -13.46 -0.26 -12.21
CA GLN A 12 -14.24 0.92 -11.78
C GLN A 12 -15.72 0.64 -11.60
N HIS A 13 -16.36 0.05 -12.61
CA HIS A 13 -17.79 -0.26 -12.57
C HIS A 13 -18.14 -1.34 -11.55
N GLN A 14 -17.26 -2.33 -11.37
CA GLN A 14 -17.42 -3.35 -10.35
C GLN A 14 -17.41 -2.72 -8.96
N TRP A 15 -16.43 -1.87 -8.67
CA TRP A 15 -16.34 -1.14 -7.41
C TRP A 15 -17.58 -0.28 -7.15
N LEU A 16 -18.03 0.49 -8.16
CA LEU A 16 -19.21 1.33 -8.04
C LEU A 16 -20.45 0.51 -7.65
N VAL A 17 -20.67 -0.60 -8.37
CA VAL A 17 -21.83 -1.48 -8.13
C VAL A 17 -21.77 -2.15 -6.76
N GLU A 18 -20.58 -2.65 -6.35
CA GLU A 18 -20.41 -3.32 -5.06
C GLU A 18 -20.60 -2.34 -3.90
N MET A 19 -20.06 -1.12 -3.99
CA MET A 19 -20.23 -0.09 -2.96
C MET A 19 -21.70 0.28 -2.80
N LEU A 20 -22.42 0.46 -3.91
CA LEU A 20 -23.85 0.76 -3.89
C LEU A 20 -24.67 -0.41 -3.31
N ARG A 21 -24.46 -1.63 -3.83
CA ARG A 21 -25.33 -2.78 -3.49
C ARG A 21 -25.11 -3.33 -2.10
N ARG A 22 -23.83 -3.35 -1.61
CA ARG A 22 -23.50 -3.97 -0.32
C ARG A 22 -23.53 -2.98 0.83
N PHE A 23 -23.13 -1.73 0.55
CA PHE A 23 -22.93 -0.73 1.60
C PHE A 23 -23.83 0.48 1.47
N ASN A 24 -24.63 0.58 0.42
CA ASN A 24 -25.48 1.74 0.09
C ASN A 24 -24.66 3.05 0.01
N LEU A 25 -23.41 2.97 -0.48
CA LEU A 25 -22.52 4.09 -0.68
C LEU A 25 -22.56 4.52 -2.15
N HIS A 26 -22.82 5.81 -2.38
CA HIS A 26 -22.94 6.39 -3.72
C HIS A 26 -21.62 7.07 -4.09
N PHE A 27 -20.75 6.33 -4.77
CA PHE A 27 -19.53 6.88 -5.31
C PHE A 27 -19.77 7.53 -6.68
N ALA A 28 -19.05 8.61 -6.96
CA ALA A 28 -18.99 9.21 -8.28
C ALA A 28 -17.78 8.67 -9.05
N LEU A 29 -17.99 8.22 -10.29
CA LEU A 29 -16.89 7.90 -11.20
C LEU A 29 -16.32 9.19 -11.77
N PHE A 30 -15.00 9.34 -11.69
CA PHE A 30 -14.26 10.46 -12.24
C PHE A 30 -13.41 10.01 -13.42
N ASP A 31 -13.62 10.70 -14.53
CA ASP A 31 -12.88 10.62 -15.77
C ASP A 31 -12.68 12.02 -16.34
N GLU A 32 -12.02 12.12 -17.49
CA GLU A 32 -11.73 13.40 -18.10
C GLU A 32 -13.00 14.14 -18.59
N GLU A 33 -14.01 13.42 -19.11
CA GLU A 33 -15.25 14.01 -19.58
C GLU A 33 -15.97 14.73 -18.44
N ARG A 34 -16.14 14.05 -17.32
CA ARG A 34 -16.77 14.63 -16.13
C ARG A 34 -15.98 15.80 -15.56
N CYS A 35 -14.64 15.72 -15.52
CA CYS A 35 -13.84 16.79 -14.95
C CYS A 35 -13.83 18.05 -15.80
N ASN A 36 -13.87 17.93 -17.12
CA ASN A 36 -13.92 19.06 -18.05
C ASN A 36 -15.18 19.93 -17.88
N ASP A 37 -16.28 19.35 -17.43
CA ASP A 37 -17.51 20.13 -17.14
C ASP A 37 -17.29 21.17 -16.03
N PHE A 38 -16.40 20.90 -15.08
CA PHE A 38 -16.08 21.79 -13.97
C PHE A 38 -14.94 22.79 -14.30
N ASP A 39 -14.09 22.49 -15.28
CA ASP A 39 -12.99 23.37 -15.68
C ASP A 39 -13.50 24.73 -16.22
N LEU A 40 -14.68 24.75 -16.81
CA LEU A 40 -15.33 25.95 -17.31
C LEU A 40 -15.64 26.96 -16.18
N ASP A 41 -15.89 26.47 -14.99
CA ASP A 41 -16.22 27.29 -13.82
C ASP A 41 -14.99 27.52 -12.89
N ALA A 42 -13.81 27.09 -13.31
CA ALA A 42 -12.57 27.11 -12.51
C ALA A 42 -12.72 26.43 -11.12
N VAL A 43 -13.59 25.44 -11.02
CA VAL A 43 -13.82 24.66 -9.80
C VAL A 43 -12.98 23.40 -9.85
N ASN A 44 -12.26 23.07 -8.75
CA ASN A 44 -11.59 21.81 -8.65
C ASN A 44 -12.64 20.67 -8.60
N PRO A 45 -12.72 19.79 -9.61
CA PRO A 45 -13.75 18.76 -9.68
C PRO A 45 -13.68 17.81 -8.48
N PHE A 46 -12.49 17.51 -7.96
CA PHE A 46 -12.33 16.63 -6.82
C PHE A 46 -12.92 17.18 -5.51
N THR A 47 -13.29 18.47 -5.44
CA THR A 47 -13.98 19.04 -4.27
C THR A 47 -15.49 18.91 -4.32
N THR A 48 -16.07 18.56 -5.47
CA THR A 48 -17.51 18.54 -5.71
C THR A 48 -18.21 17.33 -5.10
N GLU A 49 -17.48 16.22 -4.92
CA GLU A 49 -18.01 14.97 -4.38
C GLU A 49 -17.17 14.50 -3.18
N SER A 50 -17.81 13.79 -2.25
CA SER A 50 -17.13 13.24 -1.09
C SER A 50 -16.59 11.82 -1.32
N LEU A 51 -17.22 11.05 -2.20
CA LEU A 51 -16.88 9.67 -2.47
C LEU A 51 -16.56 9.53 -3.97
N ILE A 52 -15.29 9.34 -4.29
CA ILE A 52 -14.81 9.35 -5.68
C ILE A 52 -14.10 8.03 -5.99
N ILE A 53 -14.41 7.48 -7.17
CA ILE A 53 -13.65 6.38 -7.79
C ILE A 53 -13.05 6.91 -9.09
N CYS A 54 -11.76 6.69 -9.30
CA CYS A 54 -11.10 7.00 -10.55
C CYS A 54 -10.12 5.91 -10.98
N SER A 55 -9.69 5.97 -12.24
CA SER A 55 -8.73 5.02 -12.80
C SER A 55 -7.30 5.43 -12.50
N LEU A 56 -6.45 4.45 -12.15
CA LEU A 56 -5.01 4.63 -12.02
C LEU A 56 -4.39 5.16 -13.33
N ASN A 57 -4.76 4.53 -14.46
CA ASN A 57 -4.25 4.88 -15.78
C ASN A 57 -4.67 6.31 -16.22
N TRP A 58 -5.88 6.73 -15.86
CA TRP A 58 -6.33 8.08 -16.15
C TRP A 58 -5.51 9.13 -15.39
N LEU A 59 -5.28 8.95 -14.10
CA LEU A 59 -4.45 9.85 -13.31
C LEU A 59 -2.99 9.89 -13.83
N GLU A 60 -2.45 8.75 -14.24
CA GLU A 60 -1.10 8.65 -14.78
C GLU A 60 -0.90 9.47 -16.06
N THR A 61 -1.95 9.60 -16.87
CA THR A 61 -1.95 10.36 -18.13
C THR A 61 -2.39 11.82 -17.97
N HIS A 62 -2.92 12.21 -16.80
CA HIS A 62 -3.45 13.56 -16.54
C HIS A 62 -2.84 14.17 -15.26
N PRO A 63 -1.59 14.67 -15.29
CA PRO A 63 -0.92 15.21 -14.10
C PRO A 63 -1.67 16.37 -13.43
N ASN A 64 -2.38 17.21 -14.20
CA ASN A 64 -3.22 18.27 -13.68
C ASN A 64 -4.35 17.74 -12.76
N ARG A 65 -4.88 16.56 -13.05
CA ARG A 65 -5.90 15.91 -12.22
C ARG A 65 -5.31 15.38 -10.91
N VAL A 66 -4.03 14.94 -10.93
CA VAL A 66 -3.31 14.59 -9.72
C VAL A 66 -3.13 15.81 -8.81
N GLU A 67 -2.73 16.96 -9.34
CA GLU A 67 -2.63 18.22 -8.58
C GLU A 67 -3.97 18.61 -7.95
N GLN A 68 -5.06 18.52 -8.72
CA GLN A 68 -6.41 18.77 -8.22
C GLN A 68 -6.84 17.79 -7.11
N ALA A 69 -6.46 16.52 -7.22
CA ALA A 69 -6.73 15.51 -6.19
C ALA A 69 -5.92 15.78 -4.90
N LEU A 70 -4.66 16.25 -5.01
CA LEU A 70 -3.83 16.64 -3.88
C LEU A 70 -4.46 17.82 -3.10
N ASP A 71 -5.04 18.79 -3.80
CA ASP A 71 -5.68 19.96 -3.20
C ASP A 71 -7.06 19.67 -2.58
N ALA A 72 -7.66 18.52 -2.89
CA ALA A 72 -9.04 18.22 -2.52
C ALA A 72 -9.26 17.79 -1.07
N GLN A 73 -8.20 17.54 -0.28
CA GLN A 73 -8.24 17.19 1.14
C GLN A 73 -9.10 15.95 1.46
N PHE A 74 -8.71 14.80 0.94
CA PHE A 74 -9.33 13.52 1.27
C PHE A 74 -8.94 13.04 2.68
N ASP A 75 -9.83 12.31 3.34
CA ASP A 75 -9.59 11.67 4.64
C ASP A 75 -9.05 10.24 4.49
N CYS A 76 -9.37 9.59 3.37
CA CYS A 76 -8.98 8.21 3.10
C CYS A 76 -8.66 7.99 1.62
N LEU A 77 -7.53 7.34 1.37
CA LEU A 77 -7.09 6.85 0.07
C LEU A 77 -7.17 5.32 0.07
N ILE A 78 -7.84 4.76 -0.93
CA ILE A 78 -7.86 3.33 -1.19
C ILE A 78 -7.26 3.09 -2.57
N VAL A 79 -6.25 2.24 -2.67
CA VAL A 79 -5.65 1.84 -3.95
C VAL A 79 -5.83 0.35 -4.12
N ASP A 80 -6.62 -0.04 -5.10
CA ASP A 80 -6.81 -1.45 -5.45
C ASP A 80 -5.77 -1.89 -6.47
N GLU A 81 -5.46 -3.18 -6.43
CA GLU A 81 -4.39 -3.79 -7.22
C GLU A 81 -3.06 -3.04 -7.09
N ALA A 82 -2.70 -2.70 -5.85
CA ALA A 82 -1.51 -1.92 -5.52
C ALA A 82 -0.18 -2.54 -6.04
N HIS A 83 -0.23 -3.76 -6.56
CA HIS A 83 0.90 -4.38 -7.24
C HIS A 83 1.25 -3.71 -8.58
N HIS A 84 0.34 -2.91 -9.16
CA HIS A 84 0.64 -2.09 -10.34
C HIS A 84 1.51 -0.86 -10.04
N LEU A 85 1.68 -0.51 -8.76
CA LEU A 85 2.58 0.57 -8.34
C LEU A 85 4.03 0.10 -8.41
N VAL A 86 4.59 0.12 -9.62
CA VAL A 86 5.97 -0.34 -9.86
C VAL A 86 6.96 0.66 -9.29
N TRP A 87 7.90 0.16 -8.50
CA TRP A 87 8.96 0.96 -7.89
C TRP A 87 10.30 0.26 -8.02
N SER A 88 11.33 1.05 -8.27
CA SER A 88 12.72 0.67 -8.08
C SER A 88 13.48 1.86 -7.51
N GLU A 89 14.62 1.61 -6.87
CA GLU A 89 15.44 2.65 -6.24
C GLU A 89 15.86 3.76 -7.22
N THR A 90 16.05 3.42 -8.48
CA THR A 90 16.53 4.35 -9.53
C THR A 90 15.43 4.91 -10.41
N SER A 91 14.28 4.25 -10.52
CA SER A 91 13.22 4.63 -11.48
C SER A 91 11.83 4.18 -11.02
N PRO A 92 11.24 4.86 -10.04
CA PRO A 92 9.85 4.60 -9.69
C PRO A 92 8.89 5.01 -10.82
N SER A 93 7.78 4.29 -10.98
CA SER A 93 6.75 4.63 -11.98
C SER A 93 6.02 5.94 -11.63
N ALA A 94 5.45 6.60 -12.64
CA ALA A 94 4.62 7.78 -12.43
C ALA A 94 3.44 7.48 -11.50
N ALA A 95 2.79 6.32 -11.68
CA ALA A 95 1.73 5.84 -10.81
C ALA A 95 2.16 5.76 -9.33
N TYR A 96 3.33 5.20 -9.07
CA TYR A 96 3.86 5.13 -7.71
C TYR A 96 4.09 6.54 -7.12
N LEU A 97 4.71 7.43 -7.89
CA LEU A 97 5.07 8.77 -7.42
C LEU A 97 3.85 9.61 -7.04
N PHE A 98 2.78 9.60 -7.83
CA PHE A 98 1.61 10.36 -7.45
C PHE A 98 0.83 9.73 -6.28
N VAL A 99 0.78 8.39 -6.19
CA VAL A 99 0.20 7.73 -5.02
C VAL A 99 1.01 8.02 -3.76
N GLU A 100 2.35 8.09 -3.86
CA GLU A 100 3.21 8.50 -2.75
C GLU A 100 2.90 9.95 -2.29
N GLN A 101 2.70 10.87 -3.22
CA GLN A 101 2.31 12.24 -2.88
C GLN A 101 0.95 12.30 -2.16
N LEU A 102 -0.06 11.57 -2.66
CA LEU A 102 -1.37 11.46 -2.01
C LEU A 102 -1.26 10.81 -0.63
N ALA A 103 -0.50 9.72 -0.49
CA ALA A 103 -0.33 9.00 0.75
C ALA A 103 0.36 9.83 1.85
N ARG A 104 1.20 10.81 1.48
CA ARG A 104 1.86 11.72 2.44
C ARG A 104 0.92 12.73 3.08
N ILE A 105 -0.16 13.11 2.40
CA ILE A 105 -1.08 14.15 2.86
C ILE A 105 -2.42 13.59 3.35
N ILE A 106 -2.82 12.41 2.88
CA ILE A 106 -4.07 11.77 3.27
C ILE A 106 -3.83 10.93 4.53
N PRO A 107 -4.56 11.17 5.62
CA PRO A 107 -4.26 10.57 6.92
C PRO A 107 -4.51 9.06 7.01
N SER A 108 -5.33 8.50 6.12
CA SER A 108 -5.62 7.06 6.10
C SER A 108 -5.38 6.48 4.72
N VAL A 109 -4.52 5.46 4.63
CA VAL A 109 -4.18 4.78 3.37
C VAL A 109 -4.47 3.30 3.49
N LEU A 110 -5.18 2.75 2.49
CA LEU A 110 -5.45 1.34 2.35
C LEU A 110 -4.96 0.86 0.97
N LEU A 111 -4.04 -0.08 0.97
CA LEU A 111 -3.54 -0.72 -0.24
C LEU A 111 -4.10 -2.14 -0.32
N LEU A 112 -4.79 -2.46 -1.40
CA LEU A 112 -5.36 -3.78 -1.67
C LEU A 112 -4.55 -4.46 -2.77
N THR A 113 -4.23 -5.73 -2.57
CA THR A 113 -3.53 -6.55 -3.57
C THR A 113 -3.80 -8.04 -3.33
N ALA A 114 -3.98 -8.80 -4.38
CA ALA A 114 -4.14 -10.25 -4.31
C ALA A 114 -2.79 -10.98 -4.11
N THR A 115 -1.67 -10.35 -4.45
CA THR A 115 -0.34 -10.96 -4.49
C THR A 115 0.72 -10.12 -3.78
N PRO A 116 0.66 -10.00 -2.43
CA PRO A 116 1.55 -9.08 -1.71
C PRO A 116 3.05 -9.46 -1.79
N GLU A 117 3.38 -10.73 -1.96
CA GLU A 117 4.78 -11.22 -1.88
C GLU A 117 5.37 -11.65 -3.22
N GLN A 118 4.56 -11.84 -4.27
CA GLN A 118 5.01 -12.48 -5.53
C GLN A 118 5.88 -11.58 -6.43
N LEU A 119 5.96 -10.28 -6.14
CA LEU A 119 6.60 -9.28 -7.01
C LEU A 119 8.01 -8.85 -6.55
N GLY A 120 8.62 -9.61 -5.63
CA GLY A 120 9.97 -9.37 -5.14
C GLY A 120 10.06 -8.30 -4.05
N GLN A 121 11.28 -8.16 -3.49
CA GLN A 121 11.55 -7.32 -2.32
C GLN A 121 11.32 -5.82 -2.58
N GLU A 122 11.68 -5.32 -3.77
CA GLU A 122 11.46 -3.90 -4.13
C GLU A 122 9.98 -3.53 -4.10
N SER A 123 9.12 -4.36 -4.68
CA SER A 123 7.69 -4.13 -4.70
C SER A 123 7.05 -4.24 -3.31
N HIS A 124 7.55 -5.12 -2.46
CA HIS A 124 7.13 -5.21 -1.06
C HIS A 124 7.53 -3.96 -0.27
N PHE A 125 8.80 -3.57 -0.36
CA PHE A 125 9.31 -2.33 0.24
C PHE A 125 8.52 -1.11 -0.17
N ALA A 126 8.24 -0.97 -1.47
CA ALA A 126 7.50 0.16 -2.03
C ALA A 126 6.12 0.34 -1.37
N ARG A 127 5.38 -0.74 -1.17
CA ARG A 127 4.07 -0.70 -0.49
C ARG A 127 4.18 -0.36 0.99
N LEU A 128 5.18 -0.91 1.69
CA LEU A 128 5.43 -0.58 3.10
C LEU A 128 5.80 0.90 3.25
N ARG A 129 6.62 1.43 2.34
CA ARG A 129 7.01 2.84 2.33
C ARG A 129 5.83 3.78 2.09
N LEU A 130 4.83 3.40 1.31
CA LEU A 130 3.59 4.17 1.17
C LEU A 130 2.78 4.23 2.46
N LEU A 131 2.85 3.19 3.30
CA LEU A 131 2.09 3.10 4.56
C LEU A 131 2.84 3.74 5.74
N ASP A 132 4.17 3.60 5.78
CA ASP A 132 5.02 4.12 6.85
C ASP A 132 6.37 4.59 6.27
N PRO A 133 6.42 5.80 5.69
CA PRO A 133 7.62 6.32 5.04
C PRO A 133 8.75 6.65 6.02
N GLU A 134 8.44 6.85 7.30
CA GLU A 134 9.47 7.13 8.32
C GLU A 134 10.26 5.87 8.68
N ARG A 135 9.57 4.74 8.78
CA ARG A 135 10.19 3.44 9.04
C ARG A 135 10.88 2.87 7.80
N PHE A 136 10.25 2.96 6.64
CA PHE A 136 10.73 2.38 5.39
C PHE A 136 11.32 3.45 4.48
N PHE A 137 12.29 4.22 4.97
CA PHE A 137 12.91 5.32 4.24
C PHE A 137 14.03 4.87 3.29
N ASP A 138 14.75 3.77 3.64
CA ASP A 138 15.93 3.27 2.92
C ASP A 138 15.80 1.80 2.55
N TYR A 139 15.89 1.51 1.24
CA TYR A 139 15.75 0.16 0.70
C TYR A 139 16.86 -0.78 1.14
N GLN A 140 18.11 -0.29 1.22
CA GLN A 140 19.25 -1.11 1.58
C GLN A 140 19.18 -1.55 3.05
N THR A 141 18.69 -0.71 3.92
CA THR A 141 18.39 -1.04 5.32
C THR A 141 17.31 -2.10 5.41
N PHE A 142 16.21 -1.94 4.67
CA PHE A 142 15.14 -2.92 4.61
C PHE A 142 15.63 -4.31 4.16
N VAL A 143 16.46 -4.38 3.11
CA VAL A 143 17.01 -5.66 2.63
C VAL A 143 17.85 -6.34 3.72
N LYS A 144 18.73 -5.60 4.42
CA LYS A 144 19.53 -6.13 5.52
C LYS A 144 18.67 -6.65 6.68
N GLU A 145 17.61 -5.93 7.03
CA GLU A 145 16.67 -6.38 8.05
C GLU A 145 15.94 -7.67 7.61
N GLN A 146 15.50 -7.77 6.38
CA GLN A 146 14.86 -8.98 5.84
C GLN A 146 15.81 -10.18 5.86
N GLU A 147 17.07 -10.00 5.45
CA GLU A 147 18.10 -11.05 5.51
C GLU A 147 18.35 -11.51 6.94
N HIS A 148 18.32 -10.59 7.90
CA HIS A 148 18.52 -10.91 9.33
C HIS A 148 17.34 -11.73 9.90
N TYR A 149 16.11 -11.45 9.49
CA TYR A 149 14.94 -12.17 9.98
C TYR A 149 14.63 -13.48 9.24
N GLN A 150 15.15 -13.69 8.04
CA GLN A 150 14.86 -14.87 7.23
C GLN A 150 15.19 -16.22 7.95
N PRO A 151 16.31 -16.36 8.68
CA PRO A 151 16.60 -17.59 9.44
C PRO A 151 15.56 -17.89 10.52
N VAL A 152 14.98 -16.85 11.13
CA VAL A 152 13.92 -17.01 12.15
C VAL A 152 12.64 -17.49 11.52
N VAL A 153 12.24 -16.90 10.38
CA VAL A 153 11.04 -17.33 9.63
C VAL A 153 11.19 -18.80 9.25
N ASN A 154 12.32 -19.20 8.70
CA ASN A 154 12.58 -20.59 8.32
C ASN A 154 12.49 -21.54 9.53
N ALA A 155 13.00 -21.11 10.68
CA ALA A 155 12.94 -21.90 11.90
C ALA A 155 11.51 -22.03 12.45
N VAL A 156 10.72 -20.97 12.42
CA VAL A 156 9.30 -21.00 12.80
C VAL A 156 8.51 -21.91 11.87
N GLU A 157 8.72 -21.84 10.56
CA GLU A 157 8.10 -22.75 9.58
C GLU A 157 8.47 -24.22 9.84
N SER A 158 9.76 -24.49 10.15
CA SER A 158 10.21 -25.82 10.50
C SER A 158 9.51 -26.37 11.75
N LEU A 159 9.34 -25.54 12.78
CA LEU A 159 8.61 -25.90 14.00
C LEU A 159 7.14 -26.17 13.74
N LEU A 160 6.47 -25.31 12.97
CA LEU A 160 5.06 -25.48 12.59
C LEU A 160 4.83 -26.75 11.75
N ALA A 161 5.83 -27.13 10.94
CA ALA A 161 5.82 -28.36 10.16
C ALA A 161 6.23 -29.62 10.96
N ASN A 162 6.43 -29.49 12.28
CA ASN A 162 6.98 -30.58 13.16
C ASN A 162 8.32 -31.13 12.67
N LYS A 163 9.17 -30.33 12.03
CA LYS A 163 10.52 -30.69 11.62
C LYS A 163 11.51 -30.31 12.69
N ALA A 164 12.57 -31.11 12.84
CA ALA A 164 13.65 -30.77 13.77
C ALA A 164 14.45 -29.57 13.24
N LEU A 165 14.68 -28.60 14.11
CA LEU A 165 15.53 -27.45 13.80
C LEU A 165 16.98 -27.86 13.53
N SER A 166 17.58 -27.34 12.49
CA SER A 166 19.00 -27.47 12.22
C SER A 166 19.85 -26.75 13.28
N ALA A 167 21.14 -27.07 13.38
CA ALA A 167 22.04 -26.40 14.31
C ALA A 167 22.16 -24.88 13.99
N VAL A 168 22.10 -24.49 12.73
CA VAL A 168 22.14 -23.10 12.27
C VAL A 168 20.93 -22.33 12.73
N GLU A 169 19.73 -22.88 12.54
CA GLU A 169 18.46 -22.27 12.97
C GLU A 169 18.40 -22.09 14.50
N LYS A 170 18.88 -23.09 15.26
CA LYS A 170 18.96 -23.00 16.73
C LYS A 170 19.88 -21.87 17.21
N ASN A 171 21.04 -21.72 16.58
CA ASN A 171 22.00 -20.67 16.97
C ASN A 171 21.42 -19.28 16.65
N HIS A 172 20.80 -19.08 15.46
CA HIS A 172 20.17 -17.79 15.09
C HIS A 172 19.03 -17.41 16.03
N ILE A 173 18.17 -18.38 16.40
CA ILE A 173 17.11 -18.12 17.38
C ILE A 173 17.72 -17.73 18.74
N SER A 174 18.77 -18.44 19.17
CA SER A 174 19.43 -18.15 20.43
C SER A 174 20.03 -16.74 20.45
N ASP A 175 20.70 -16.34 19.38
CA ASP A 175 21.31 -15.01 19.27
C ASP A 175 20.24 -13.89 19.29
N LEU A 176 19.15 -14.06 18.56
CA LEU A 176 18.03 -13.10 18.54
C LEU A 176 17.30 -13.02 19.88
N LEU A 177 17.18 -14.14 20.60
CA LEU A 177 16.56 -14.16 21.92
C LEU A 177 17.47 -13.53 23.00
N LEU A 178 18.78 -13.52 22.77
CA LEU A 178 19.74 -12.85 23.67
C LEU A 178 19.77 -11.33 23.45
N GLU A 179 19.47 -10.85 22.23
CA GLU A 179 19.38 -9.43 21.92
C GLU A 179 18.07 -8.78 22.42
N GLN A 180 17.01 -9.58 22.60
CA GLN A 180 15.75 -9.14 23.20
C GLN A 180 15.66 -9.76 24.60
N ASP A 181 15.38 -8.95 25.62
CA ASP A 181 15.22 -9.39 27.03
C ASP A 181 13.97 -10.29 27.17
N VAL A 182 14.05 -11.53 26.67
CA VAL A 182 12.94 -12.51 26.55
C VAL A 182 12.92 -13.53 27.70
N GLU A 183 13.65 -13.28 28.78
CA GLU A 183 13.61 -14.12 30.00
C GLU A 183 12.18 -14.44 30.50
N PRO A 184 11.18 -13.52 30.35
CA PRO A 184 9.79 -13.82 30.72
C PRO A 184 9.10 -14.87 29.88
N LEU A 185 9.47 -15.02 28.59
CA LEU A 185 8.82 -15.95 27.66
C LEU A 185 9.25 -17.41 27.88
N PHE A 186 10.51 -17.64 28.27
CA PHE A 186 11.00 -18.99 28.60
C PHE A 186 10.42 -19.55 29.88
N LYS A 187 10.04 -18.70 30.86
CA LYS A 187 9.37 -19.14 32.09
C LYS A 187 7.91 -19.54 31.90
N ALA A 188 7.31 -19.17 30.77
CA ALA A 188 5.91 -19.51 30.46
C ALA A 188 5.76 -20.81 29.63
N ILE A 189 6.87 -21.37 29.12
CA ILE A 189 6.88 -22.56 28.23
C ILE A 189 7.53 -23.78 28.92
N ALA A 190 8.15 -23.60 30.08
CA ALA A 190 8.71 -24.67 30.93
C ALA A 190 7.68 -25.11 31.98
#